data_a3eb4dbcdf44f966735825bb899cf7ff
#
_entry.id   a3eb4dbcdf44f966735825bb899cf7ff
#
_cell.length_a   1.000
_cell.length_b   1.000
_cell.length_c   1.000
_cell.angle_alpha   90.00
_cell.angle_beta   90.00
_cell.angle_gamma   90.00
#
_symmetry.space_group_name_H-M   'P 1'
#
loop_
_entity.id
_entity.type
_entity.pdbx_description
1 polymer ?
#
loop_
_entity_poly.entity_id
_entity_poly.type
_entity_poly.pdbx_seq_one_letter_code
_entity_poly.pdbx_strand_id
1 'polypeptide(L)'
;QVHEMIEQYGADVVFFDGRNAHEAKIGKFKNAIVPNTNTSRDFIAELESDKYDDIQNKKVITYCTGGIRCEAISAMMKKRGFTDVYQIDGGIVKYGEAYGDDGLWEGSLRVFDDRMTMEFSDHAKTIGECTHCGGKTSNFENCALAECNDLVLICETCKENPDLLFHTEECRK
;
A
#
# COMPACT_ATOMS: atom_id res chain seq x y z
N GLN A 1 -15.30 -14.84 -2.40
CA GLN A 1 -15.90 -13.80 -1.53
C GLN A 1 -15.60 -12.38 -2.01
N VAL A 2 -14.31 -11.94 -2.12
CA VAL A 2 -13.99 -10.55 -2.58
C VAL A 2 -14.57 -10.27 -3.96
N HIS A 3 -14.33 -11.16 -4.93
CA HIS A 3 -14.84 -11.02 -6.29
C HIS A 3 -16.39 -11.06 -6.34
N GLU A 4 -17.01 -11.95 -5.58
CA GLU A 4 -18.47 -12.03 -5.45
C GLU A 4 -19.08 -10.74 -4.89
N MET A 5 -18.41 -10.12 -3.90
CA MET A 5 -18.84 -8.83 -3.35
C MET A 5 -18.81 -7.74 -4.43
N ILE A 6 -17.76 -7.72 -5.26
CA ILE A 6 -17.62 -6.74 -6.33
C ILE A 6 -18.68 -6.98 -7.42
N GLU A 7 -18.90 -8.23 -7.79
CA GLU A 7 -19.95 -8.59 -8.76
C GLU A 7 -21.36 -8.18 -8.26
N GLN A 8 -21.62 -8.37 -6.97
CA GLN A 8 -22.92 -8.09 -6.37
C GLN A 8 -23.17 -6.60 -6.10
N TYR A 9 -22.15 -5.87 -5.65
CA TYR A 9 -22.29 -4.50 -5.11
C TYR A 9 -21.56 -3.43 -5.92
N GLY A 10 -20.70 -3.81 -6.86
CA GLY A 10 -20.06 -2.91 -7.81
C GLY A 10 -19.34 -1.73 -7.14
N ALA A 11 -19.77 -0.51 -7.47
CA ALA A 11 -19.18 0.73 -6.97
C ALA A 11 -19.39 0.99 -5.47
N ASP A 12 -20.23 0.20 -4.80
CA ASP A 12 -20.40 0.29 -3.34
C ASP A 12 -19.33 -0.49 -2.57
N VAL A 13 -18.45 -1.23 -3.26
CA VAL A 13 -17.28 -1.88 -2.68
C VAL A 13 -16.07 -0.98 -2.83
N VAL A 14 -15.36 -0.73 -1.73
CA VAL A 14 -14.17 0.11 -1.69
C VAL A 14 -13.03 -0.66 -1.03
N PHE A 15 -11.88 -0.74 -1.72
CA PHE A 15 -10.64 -1.21 -1.10
C PHE A 15 -9.99 -0.09 -0.31
N PHE A 16 -9.54 -0.40 0.90
CA PHE A 16 -8.87 0.54 1.78
C PHE A 16 -7.51 -0.02 2.22
N ASP A 17 -6.43 0.63 1.81
CA ASP A 17 -5.07 0.20 2.12
C ASP A 17 -4.70 0.52 3.57
N GLY A 18 -4.48 -0.50 4.37
CA GLY A 18 -4.05 -0.38 5.75
C GLY A 18 -2.53 -0.37 5.94
N ARG A 19 -1.77 -0.17 4.85
CA ARG A 19 -0.32 -0.10 4.88
C ARG A 19 0.16 1.35 4.87
N ASN A 20 1.46 1.54 5.02
CA ASN A 20 2.09 2.84 4.83
C ASN A 20 2.03 3.26 3.35
N ALA A 21 1.95 4.56 3.10
CA ALA A 21 1.79 5.11 1.75
C ALA A 21 2.90 4.67 0.77
N HIS A 22 4.15 4.52 1.24
CA HIS A 22 5.25 4.07 0.41
C HIS A 22 5.06 2.64 -0.12
N GLU A 23 4.45 1.74 0.65
CA GLU A 23 4.16 0.37 0.22
C GLU A 23 3.21 0.34 -1.00
N ALA A 24 2.22 1.24 -1.02
CA ALA A 24 1.25 1.35 -2.08
C ALA A 24 1.81 1.93 -3.39
N LYS A 25 2.97 2.60 -3.34
CA LYS A 25 3.64 3.14 -4.54
C LYS A 25 4.04 2.05 -5.53
N ILE A 26 4.38 0.87 -5.05
CA ILE A 26 4.84 -0.25 -5.90
C ILE A 26 3.78 -1.32 -6.14
N GLY A 27 2.70 -1.33 -5.35
CA GLY A 27 1.61 -2.28 -5.55
C GLY A 27 0.41 -1.97 -4.66
N LYS A 28 -0.79 -2.12 -5.22
CA LYS A 28 -2.07 -1.88 -4.55
C LYS A 28 -3.21 -2.57 -5.27
N PHE A 29 -4.36 -2.71 -4.62
CA PHE A 29 -5.59 -3.10 -5.32
C PHE A 29 -6.07 -1.98 -6.24
N LYS A 30 -6.64 -2.36 -7.38
CA LYS A 30 -7.25 -1.42 -8.35
C LYS A 30 -8.23 -0.49 -7.64
N ASN A 31 -8.10 0.81 -7.88
CA ASN A 31 -8.96 1.84 -7.31
C ASN A 31 -8.98 1.90 -5.76
N ALA A 32 -7.99 1.35 -5.08
CA ALA A 32 -7.92 1.41 -3.64
C ALA A 32 -7.73 2.84 -3.13
N ILE A 33 -8.39 3.15 -2.03
CA ILE A 33 -8.08 4.33 -1.22
C ILE A 33 -6.78 4.04 -0.47
N VAL A 34 -5.80 4.91 -0.66
CA VAL A 34 -4.49 4.82 -0.02
C VAL A 34 -4.32 6.03 0.91
N PRO A 35 -4.42 5.84 2.24
CA PRO A 35 -4.11 6.90 3.19
C PRO A 35 -2.67 7.39 3.04
N ASN A 36 -2.46 8.71 3.10
CA ASN A 36 -1.12 9.29 3.00
C ASN A 36 -0.43 9.29 4.36
N THR A 37 -0.10 8.12 4.86
CA THR A 37 0.44 7.92 6.20
C THR A 37 1.72 7.09 6.15
N ASN A 38 2.68 7.44 7.01
CA ASN A 38 3.95 6.73 7.14
C ASN A 38 4.11 6.05 8.50
N THR A 39 3.26 6.40 9.47
CA THR A 39 3.26 5.80 10.80
C THR A 39 1.86 5.38 11.22
N SER A 40 1.78 4.46 12.19
CA SER A 40 0.48 4.07 12.77
C SER A 40 -0.22 5.24 13.46
N ARG A 41 0.51 6.21 14.00
CA ARG A 41 -0.06 7.41 14.64
C ARG A 41 -0.75 8.30 13.61
N ASP A 42 -0.09 8.55 12.46
CA ASP A 42 -0.66 9.34 11.37
C ASP A 42 -1.91 8.66 10.82
N PHE A 43 -1.85 7.32 10.71
CA PHE A 43 -2.98 6.53 10.24
C PHE A 43 -4.20 6.65 11.18
N ILE A 44 -3.98 6.60 12.48
CA ILE A 44 -5.03 6.80 13.49
C ILE A 44 -5.63 8.20 13.33
N ALA A 45 -4.80 9.24 13.29
CA ALA A 45 -5.26 10.63 13.14
C ALA A 45 -6.04 10.85 11.84
N GLU A 46 -5.59 10.24 10.74
CA GLU A 46 -6.29 10.32 9.45
C GLU A 46 -7.64 9.59 9.48
N LEU A 47 -7.73 8.42 10.11
CA LEU A 47 -9.01 7.72 10.31
C LEU A 47 -9.96 8.45 11.27
N GLU A 48 -9.45 9.20 12.23
CA GLU A 48 -10.26 10.00 13.15
C GLU A 48 -10.79 11.30 12.54
N SER A 49 -10.26 11.71 11.39
CA SER A 49 -10.76 12.86 10.62
C SER A 49 -12.07 12.51 9.88
N ASP A 50 -12.72 13.51 9.33
CA ASP A 50 -13.93 13.38 8.50
C ASP A 50 -13.65 13.02 7.02
N LYS A 51 -12.39 12.84 6.67
CA LYS A 51 -11.89 12.59 5.31
C LYS A 51 -12.57 11.41 4.59
N TYR A 52 -13.02 10.41 5.35
CA TYR A 52 -13.60 9.17 4.83
C TYR A 52 -15.09 9.00 5.16
N ASP A 53 -15.77 10.06 5.59
CA ASP A 53 -17.17 9.99 5.99
C ASP A 53 -18.10 9.63 4.81
N ASP A 54 -17.70 9.97 3.58
CA ASP A 54 -18.42 9.66 2.34
C ASP A 54 -18.47 8.15 2.01
N ILE A 55 -17.59 7.36 2.60
CA ILE A 55 -17.57 5.90 2.41
C ILE A 55 -18.07 5.11 3.62
N GLN A 56 -18.54 5.75 4.69
CA GLN A 56 -19.00 5.06 5.91
C GLN A 56 -20.14 4.07 5.65
N ASN A 57 -20.98 4.32 4.67
CA ASN A 57 -22.11 3.47 4.29
C ASN A 57 -21.77 2.50 3.15
N LYS A 58 -20.52 2.46 2.70
CA LYS A 58 -20.05 1.53 1.67
C LYS A 58 -19.51 0.24 2.30
N LYS A 59 -19.33 -0.76 1.47
CA LYS A 59 -18.66 -2.02 1.85
C LYS A 59 -17.16 -1.83 1.75
N VAL A 60 -16.50 -1.53 2.87
CA VAL A 60 -15.07 -1.26 2.93
C VAL A 60 -14.32 -2.56 3.16
N ILE A 61 -13.46 -2.92 2.21
CA ILE A 61 -12.56 -4.07 2.33
C ILE A 61 -11.16 -3.55 2.67
N THR A 62 -10.77 -3.69 3.92
CA THR A 62 -9.42 -3.35 4.39
C THR A 62 -8.42 -4.44 4.01
N TYR A 63 -7.19 -4.05 3.69
CA TYR A 63 -6.12 -4.99 3.41
C TYR A 63 -4.77 -4.46 3.89
N CYS A 64 -3.87 -5.38 4.19
CA CYS A 64 -2.45 -5.14 4.39
C CYS A 64 -1.67 -6.38 3.95
N THR A 65 -0.37 -6.42 4.15
CA THR A 65 0.49 -7.54 3.68
C THR A 65 -0.04 -8.90 4.12
N GLY A 66 -0.23 -9.12 5.43
CA GLY A 66 -0.65 -10.41 5.99
C GLY A 66 -1.97 -10.37 6.80
N GLY A 67 -2.71 -9.25 6.80
CA GLY A 67 -4.00 -9.12 7.49
C GLY A 67 -3.92 -8.56 8.92
N ILE A 68 -2.76 -8.60 9.61
CA ILE A 68 -2.63 -8.27 11.03
C ILE A 68 -3.01 -6.82 11.34
N ARG A 69 -2.53 -5.85 10.55
CA ARG A 69 -2.85 -4.42 10.72
C ARG A 69 -4.36 -4.15 10.56
N CYS A 70 -5.03 -4.95 9.71
CA CYS A 70 -6.44 -4.76 9.38
C CYS A 70 -7.38 -5.01 10.55
N GLU A 71 -7.02 -5.83 11.53
CA GLU A 71 -7.85 -6.06 12.73
C GLU A 71 -8.08 -4.76 13.49
N ALA A 72 -6.99 -4.03 13.78
CA ALA A 72 -7.07 -2.75 14.48
C ALA A 72 -7.80 -1.69 13.62
N ILE A 73 -7.48 -1.61 12.33
CA ILE A 73 -8.08 -0.67 11.38
C ILE A 73 -9.60 -0.88 11.29
N SER A 74 -10.04 -2.12 11.11
CA SER A 74 -11.46 -2.47 11.03
C SER A 74 -12.21 -2.12 12.31
N ALA A 75 -11.61 -2.35 13.48
CA ALA A 75 -12.18 -1.98 14.76
C ALA A 75 -12.33 -0.45 14.90
N MET A 76 -11.33 0.31 14.47
CA MET A 76 -11.36 1.78 14.49
C MET A 76 -12.42 2.33 13.53
N MET A 77 -12.50 1.81 12.29
CA MET A 77 -13.53 2.20 11.34
C MET A 77 -14.93 1.96 11.89
N LYS A 78 -15.19 0.78 12.46
CA LYS A 78 -16.48 0.47 13.08
C LYS A 78 -16.82 1.42 14.22
N LYS A 79 -15.85 1.78 15.07
CA LYS A 79 -16.02 2.79 16.12
C LYS A 79 -16.36 4.17 15.57
N ARG A 80 -15.88 4.50 14.37
CA ARG A 80 -16.17 5.75 13.64
C ARG A 80 -17.52 5.74 12.91
N GLY A 81 -18.28 4.65 12.95
CA GLY A 81 -19.60 4.56 12.32
C GLY A 81 -19.63 3.92 10.94
N PHE A 82 -18.52 3.33 10.48
CA PHE A 82 -18.55 2.53 9.26
C PHE A 82 -19.42 1.28 9.46
N THR A 83 -20.41 1.08 8.59
CA THR A 83 -21.42 0.03 8.76
C THR A 83 -20.93 -1.35 8.34
N ASP A 84 -20.24 -1.42 7.19
CA ASP A 84 -19.84 -2.67 6.54
C ASP A 84 -18.32 -2.69 6.32
N VAL A 85 -17.57 -3.17 7.31
CA VAL A 85 -16.10 -3.28 7.23
C VAL A 85 -15.69 -4.74 7.23
N TYR A 86 -14.97 -5.11 6.19
CA TYR A 86 -14.41 -6.43 5.94
C TYR A 86 -12.88 -6.36 5.87
N GLN A 87 -12.22 -7.50 5.98
CA GLN A 87 -10.78 -7.60 5.75
C GLN A 87 -10.47 -8.81 4.88
N ILE A 88 -9.38 -8.71 4.10
CA ILE A 88 -8.87 -9.86 3.33
C ILE A 88 -8.17 -10.81 4.30
N ASP A 89 -8.71 -12.02 4.45
CA ASP A 89 -8.10 -13.08 5.26
C ASP A 89 -6.71 -13.44 4.71
N GLY A 90 -5.69 -13.36 5.57
CA GLY A 90 -4.29 -13.56 5.18
C GLY A 90 -3.70 -12.44 4.30
N GLY A 91 -4.45 -11.36 4.09
CA GLY A 91 -3.98 -10.16 3.42
C GLY A 91 -3.64 -10.33 1.94
N ILE A 92 -2.76 -9.46 1.45
CA ILE A 92 -2.30 -9.45 0.05
C ILE A 92 -1.58 -10.76 -0.31
N VAL A 93 -0.78 -11.30 0.60
CA VAL A 93 -0.02 -12.55 0.36
C VAL A 93 -0.96 -13.67 -0.05
N LYS A 94 -1.97 -13.97 0.76
CA LYS A 94 -2.92 -15.04 0.48
C LYS A 94 -3.79 -14.77 -0.75
N TYR A 95 -4.12 -13.50 -0.99
CA TYR A 95 -4.83 -13.09 -2.20
C TYR A 95 -3.98 -13.34 -3.45
N GLY A 96 -2.72 -12.93 -3.44
CA GLY A 96 -1.80 -13.10 -4.55
C GLY A 96 -1.47 -14.57 -4.85
N GLU A 97 -1.35 -15.42 -3.81
CA GLU A 97 -1.20 -16.88 -3.97
C GLU A 97 -2.39 -17.50 -4.69
N ALA A 98 -3.60 -16.97 -4.48
CA ALA A 98 -4.84 -17.51 -5.07
C ALA A 98 -5.11 -16.99 -6.49
N TYR A 99 -4.75 -15.75 -6.80
CA TYR A 99 -5.16 -15.06 -8.03
C TYR A 99 -3.99 -14.56 -8.89
N GLY A 100 -2.77 -14.51 -8.35
CA GLY A 100 -1.62 -13.95 -9.07
C GLY A 100 -1.89 -12.54 -9.57
N ASP A 101 -1.47 -12.25 -10.80
CA ASP A 101 -1.70 -10.97 -11.47
C ASP A 101 -3.01 -10.92 -12.29
N ASP A 102 -3.75 -12.03 -12.34
CA ASP A 102 -5.06 -12.11 -13.01
C ASP A 102 -6.19 -11.52 -12.15
N GLY A 103 -5.88 -11.17 -10.90
CA GLY A 103 -6.84 -10.61 -9.95
C GLY A 103 -6.95 -9.08 -10.01
N LEU A 104 -7.26 -8.52 -8.86
CA LEU A 104 -7.47 -7.08 -8.67
C LEU A 104 -6.22 -6.38 -8.10
N TRP A 105 -5.19 -7.12 -7.79
CA TRP A 105 -3.91 -6.59 -7.35
C TRP A 105 -3.11 -6.09 -8.55
N GLU A 106 -2.41 -4.97 -8.39
CA GLU A 106 -1.49 -4.42 -9.39
C GLU A 106 -0.14 -4.12 -8.75
N GLY A 107 0.93 -4.52 -9.42
CA GLY A 107 2.29 -4.23 -9.02
C GLY A 107 2.93 -5.26 -8.11
N SER A 108 4.02 -4.86 -7.46
CA SER A 108 4.82 -5.68 -6.56
C SER A 108 4.37 -5.49 -5.11
N LEU A 109 4.54 -6.51 -4.28
CA LEU A 109 4.28 -6.43 -2.84
C LEU A 109 5.57 -6.10 -2.09
N ARG A 110 5.55 -5.04 -1.27
CA ARG A 110 6.61 -4.78 -0.30
C ARG A 110 6.54 -5.82 0.82
N VAL A 111 7.65 -6.54 1.02
CA VAL A 111 7.84 -7.52 2.11
C VAL A 111 8.95 -7.04 3.05
N PHE A 112 8.92 -7.53 4.30
CA PHE A 112 9.83 -7.10 5.35
C PHE A 112 10.89 -8.18 5.64
N ASP A 113 11.38 -8.83 4.59
CA ASP A 113 12.49 -9.77 4.63
C ASP A 113 13.56 -9.37 3.60
N ASP A 114 14.61 -10.17 3.46
CA ASP A 114 15.76 -9.91 2.59
C ASP A 114 15.41 -9.70 1.12
N ARG A 115 14.24 -10.17 0.68
CA ARG A 115 13.75 -9.96 -0.69
C ARG A 115 13.31 -8.53 -0.97
N MET A 116 12.93 -7.79 0.06
CA MET A 116 12.41 -6.41 0.01
C MET A 116 11.08 -6.28 -0.76
N THR A 117 10.94 -6.94 -1.90
CA THR A 117 9.74 -6.96 -2.74
C THR A 117 9.49 -8.36 -3.27
N MET A 118 8.24 -8.67 -3.58
CA MET A 118 7.85 -9.89 -4.28
C MET A 118 6.80 -9.60 -5.34
N GLU A 119 6.80 -10.42 -6.37
CA GLU A 119 5.81 -10.43 -7.43
C GLU A 119 5.06 -11.76 -7.40
N PHE A 120 3.82 -11.76 -7.85
CA PHE A 120 3.00 -12.97 -7.84
C PHE A 120 3.10 -13.77 -9.14
N SER A 121 3.67 -13.19 -10.20
CA SER A 121 4.05 -13.88 -11.43
C SER A 121 5.16 -13.13 -12.16
N ASP A 122 5.73 -13.77 -13.19
CA ASP A 122 6.72 -13.16 -14.10
C ASP A 122 6.12 -12.06 -15.00
N HIS A 123 4.80 -11.85 -14.93
CA HIS A 123 4.06 -10.85 -15.72
C HIS A 123 3.55 -9.67 -14.89
N ALA A 124 3.97 -9.59 -13.63
CA ALA A 124 3.61 -8.50 -12.74
C ALA A 124 3.97 -7.13 -13.36
N LYS A 125 3.00 -6.21 -13.36
CA LYS A 125 3.23 -4.86 -13.87
C LYS A 125 4.01 -4.05 -12.85
N THR A 126 5.12 -3.46 -13.24
CA THR A 126 5.80 -2.46 -12.42
C THR A 126 5.03 -1.14 -12.47
N ILE A 127 4.32 -0.81 -11.39
CA ILE A 127 3.54 0.43 -11.28
C ILE A 127 4.31 1.57 -10.60
N GLY A 128 5.32 1.24 -9.79
CA GLY A 128 6.15 2.22 -9.11
C GLY A 128 6.95 3.07 -10.09
N GLU A 129 7.29 4.29 -9.68
CA GLU A 129 8.05 5.25 -10.45
C GLU A 129 9.22 5.80 -9.63
N CYS A 130 10.40 5.79 -10.22
CA CYS A 130 11.59 6.38 -9.62
C CYS A 130 11.33 7.84 -9.24
N THR A 131 11.62 8.20 -8.01
CA THR A 131 11.43 9.55 -7.48
C THR A 131 12.19 10.63 -8.28
N HIS A 132 13.30 10.24 -8.93
CA HIS A 132 14.16 11.18 -9.63
C HIS A 132 13.89 11.29 -11.14
N CYS A 133 13.76 10.17 -11.83
CA CYS A 133 13.62 10.17 -13.30
C CYS A 133 12.24 9.75 -13.82
N GLY A 134 11.33 9.28 -12.94
CA GLY A 134 10.02 8.77 -13.33
C GLY A 134 10.05 7.39 -14.02
N GLY A 135 11.21 6.78 -14.18
CA GLY A 135 11.33 5.44 -14.75
C GLY A 135 10.67 4.39 -13.85
N LYS A 136 10.08 3.36 -14.47
CA LYS A 136 9.39 2.30 -13.74
C LYS A 136 10.34 1.51 -12.85
N THR A 137 9.98 1.34 -11.57
CA THR A 137 10.78 0.58 -10.61
C THR A 137 9.94 0.15 -9.42
N SER A 138 10.29 -0.96 -8.80
CA SER A 138 9.80 -1.40 -7.49
C SER A 138 10.91 -1.41 -6.44
N ASN A 139 12.09 -0.87 -6.79
CA ASN A 139 13.28 -0.91 -5.92
C ASN A 139 13.29 0.25 -4.93
N PHE A 140 13.46 -0.10 -3.64
CA PHE A 140 13.65 0.86 -2.55
C PHE A 140 15.08 0.79 -2.01
N GLU A 141 15.64 1.96 -1.72
CA GLU A 141 16.89 2.10 -0.97
C GLU A 141 16.63 2.92 0.30
N ASN A 142 17.43 2.64 1.32
CA ASN A 142 17.42 3.49 2.51
C ASN A 142 18.01 4.88 2.18
N CYS A 143 17.49 5.92 2.81
CA CYS A 143 18.10 7.23 2.74
C CYS A 143 19.57 7.16 3.16
N ALA A 144 20.44 7.85 2.42
CA ALA A 144 21.87 7.88 2.73
C ALA A 144 22.20 8.64 4.04
N LEU A 145 21.30 9.47 4.55
CA LEU A 145 21.41 10.08 5.88
C LEU A 145 21.04 9.05 6.95
N ALA A 146 22.01 8.69 7.80
CA ALA A 146 21.87 7.61 8.77
C ALA A 146 20.73 7.83 9.80
N GLU A 147 20.42 9.07 10.13
CA GLU A 147 19.33 9.42 11.05
C GLU A 147 17.95 9.41 10.37
N CYS A 148 17.91 9.40 9.04
CA CYS A 148 16.68 9.31 8.25
C CYS A 148 16.36 7.83 8.01
N ASN A 149 15.22 7.37 8.52
CA ASN A 149 14.77 5.99 8.34
C ASN A 149 13.79 5.84 7.17
N ASP A 150 13.67 6.85 6.30
CA ASP A 150 12.80 6.82 5.15
C ASP A 150 13.44 6.11 3.95
N LEU A 151 12.57 5.62 3.07
CA LEU A 151 12.93 4.89 1.87
C LEU A 151 12.84 5.78 0.63
N VAL A 152 13.79 5.61 -0.28
CA VAL A 152 13.80 6.23 -1.60
C VAL A 152 13.38 5.19 -2.63
N LEU A 153 12.31 5.46 -3.38
CA LEU A 153 11.93 4.63 -4.53
C LEU A 153 12.78 5.05 -5.73
N ILE A 154 13.74 4.22 -6.11
CA ILE A 154 14.81 4.60 -7.04
C ILE A 154 15.13 3.45 -8.01
N CYS A 155 15.25 3.78 -9.31
CA CYS A 155 15.66 2.80 -10.31
C CYS A 155 17.17 2.53 -10.29
N GLU A 156 17.59 1.40 -10.85
CA GLU A 156 19.00 0.97 -10.87
C GLU A 156 19.93 2.05 -11.44
N THR A 157 19.53 2.71 -12.54
CA THR A 157 20.34 3.76 -13.16
C THR A 157 20.55 4.97 -12.24
N CYS A 158 19.49 5.43 -11.56
CA CYS A 158 19.60 6.56 -10.63
C CYS A 158 20.34 6.18 -9.35
N LYS A 159 20.26 4.94 -8.90
CA LYS A 159 20.95 4.40 -7.73
C LYS A 159 22.48 4.47 -7.87
N GLU A 160 23.01 4.42 -9.08
CA GLU A 160 24.46 4.57 -9.35
C GLU A 160 25.02 5.95 -8.94
N ASN A 161 24.13 6.95 -8.81
CA ASN A 161 24.51 8.28 -8.35
C ASN A 161 24.22 8.42 -6.85
N PRO A 162 25.27 8.48 -5.97
CA PRO A 162 25.09 8.59 -4.52
C PRO A 162 24.31 9.83 -4.08
N ASP A 163 24.35 10.90 -4.85
CA ASP A 163 23.64 12.15 -4.57
C ASP A 163 22.10 11.99 -4.68
N LEU A 164 21.62 10.92 -5.30
CA LEU A 164 20.21 10.63 -5.44
C LEU A 164 19.67 9.63 -4.39
N LEU A 165 20.50 9.19 -3.44
CA LEU A 165 20.11 8.29 -2.37
C LEU A 165 19.53 9.01 -1.14
N PHE A 166 19.21 10.28 -1.24
CA PHE A 166 18.59 11.05 -0.16
C PHE A 166 17.08 11.15 -0.34
N HIS A 167 16.34 10.93 0.74
CA HIS A 167 14.88 10.98 0.74
C HIS A 167 14.34 12.38 0.42
N THR A 168 14.98 13.42 0.96
CA THR A 168 14.67 14.83 0.68
C THR A 168 15.93 15.65 0.50
N GLU A 169 15.77 16.87 -0.05
CA GLU A 169 16.88 17.85 -0.13
C GLU A 169 17.43 18.24 1.25
N GLU A 170 16.63 18.14 2.32
CA GLU A 170 17.04 18.40 3.67
C GLU A 170 17.96 17.30 4.19
N CYS A 171 17.74 16.06 3.80
CA CYS A 171 18.63 14.94 4.14
C CYS A 171 20.01 15.05 3.48
N ARG A 172 20.11 15.82 2.39
CA ARG A 172 21.35 16.01 1.63
C ARG A 172 22.25 17.13 2.19
N LYS A 173 21.73 18.01 3.03
CA LYS A 173 22.45 19.15 3.65
C LYS A 173 23.18 18.74 4.92
#